data_5642beff927cfaa49f67e2cdd487cfbb
#
_entry.id   5642beff927cfaa49f67e2cdd487cfbb
#
_cell.length_a   1.000
_cell.length_b   1.000
_cell.length_c   1.000
_cell.angle_alpha   90.00
_cell.angle_beta   90.00
_cell.angle_gamma   90.00
#
_symmetry.space_group_name_H-M   'P 1'
#
loop_
_entity.id
_entity.type
_entity.pdbx_description
1 polymer ?
#
loop_
_entity_poly.entity_id
_entity_poly.type
_entity_poly.pdbx_seq_one_letter_code
_entity_poly.pdbx_strand_id
1 'polypeptide(L)'
;MKLWFPYFLAIVFLHALGLALLFMANNASFYAAASMAYMLGAKHAFDADHIACIDNTIRKLTQQGKNAYGVGFYFSMGHSSVVILMTVISAFAIAWAKEHTPMLEEIGGVVGTLVSGLFLLIIGLLNAIILLDLLKIFKKSHSNESLSQQQNEEIERLLTSRGLLNRFFKPLFNFISKSWHIYPVGFLFGLGFDTSSEIALLALSSSAIKVSVVGMLSLPILFAAGMSLFDTLDGAFMLKAYDWAFKTPLRKIYYNISITALSVFIALFIGLIELFQVVSEKLHLKFENRLLNTLQSLEFTDLGYYLVGLFVIAFLGSFFLWKIKFSKLES
;
A
#
# COMPACT_ATOMS: atom_id res chain seq x y z
N MET A 1 -17.60 -11.98 7.42
CA MET A 1 -17.82 -10.94 8.47
C MET A 1 -16.91 -11.14 9.69
N LYS A 2 -16.75 -12.36 10.26
CA LYS A 2 -15.91 -12.58 11.46
C LYS A 2 -14.43 -12.20 11.33
N LEU A 3 -13.83 -12.32 10.13
CA LEU A 3 -12.39 -12.06 9.90
C LEU A 3 -12.02 -10.57 9.81
N TRP A 4 -12.97 -9.70 9.45
CA TRP A 4 -12.78 -8.24 9.39
C TRP A 4 -13.07 -7.54 10.72
N PHE A 5 -13.82 -8.20 11.60
CA PHE A 5 -14.34 -7.59 12.83
C PHE A 5 -13.24 -7.00 13.74
N PRO A 6 -12.10 -7.67 14.00
CA PRO A 6 -11.07 -7.09 14.86
C PRO A 6 -10.46 -5.82 14.30
N TYR A 7 -10.26 -5.74 12.98
CA TYR A 7 -9.72 -4.54 12.33
C TYR A 7 -10.73 -3.39 12.36
N PHE A 8 -12.01 -3.69 12.11
CA PHE A 8 -13.08 -2.70 12.25
C PHE A 8 -13.14 -2.13 13.68
N LEU A 9 -13.10 -2.96 14.70
CA LEU A 9 -13.08 -2.49 16.08
C LEU A 9 -11.84 -1.66 16.41
N ALA A 10 -10.66 -2.04 15.91
CA ALA A 10 -9.45 -1.27 16.10
C ALA A 10 -9.53 0.11 15.43
N ILE A 11 -10.08 0.18 14.22
CA ILE A 11 -10.30 1.46 13.51
C ILE A 11 -11.30 2.34 14.27
N VAL A 12 -12.42 1.78 14.72
CA VAL A 12 -13.41 2.50 15.55
C VAL A 12 -12.76 3.01 16.84
N PHE A 13 -11.93 2.18 17.48
CA PHE A 13 -11.19 2.57 18.68
C PHE A 13 -10.23 3.74 18.41
N LEU A 14 -9.50 3.72 17.30
CA LEU A 14 -8.61 4.84 16.92
C LEU A 14 -9.41 6.14 16.73
N HIS A 15 -10.55 6.09 16.06
CA HIS A 15 -11.43 7.27 15.91
C HIS A 15 -11.94 7.76 17.26
N ALA A 16 -12.45 6.86 18.11
CA ALA A 16 -12.95 7.22 19.43
C ALA A 16 -11.84 7.82 20.31
N LEU A 17 -10.65 7.22 20.29
CA LEU A 17 -9.49 7.72 21.04
C LEU A 17 -9.06 9.11 20.52
N GLY A 18 -8.92 9.27 19.22
CA GLY A 18 -8.53 10.55 18.61
C GLY A 18 -9.51 11.67 18.95
N LEU A 19 -10.82 11.39 18.86
CA LEU A 19 -11.87 12.34 19.25
C LEU A 19 -11.87 12.63 20.75
N ALA A 20 -11.71 11.62 21.60
CA ALA A 20 -11.64 11.82 23.04
C ALA A 20 -10.46 12.73 23.43
N LEU A 21 -9.27 12.49 22.87
CA LEU A 21 -8.09 13.35 23.07
C LEU A 21 -8.32 14.76 22.55
N LEU A 22 -8.98 14.92 21.41
CA LEU A 22 -9.34 16.19 20.82
C LEU A 22 -10.28 16.99 21.74
N PHE A 23 -11.32 16.36 22.28
CA PHE A 23 -12.25 17.00 23.23
C PHE A 23 -11.55 17.39 24.55
N MET A 24 -10.57 16.59 25.00
CA MET A 24 -9.76 16.95 26.18
C MET A 24 -8.87 18.17 25.95
N ALA A 25 -8.52 18.51 24.69
CA ALA A 25 -7.80 19.72 24.34
C ALA A 25 -8.61 20.98 24.63
N ASN A 26 -9.95 20.90 24.62
CA ASN A 26 -10.92 21.96 24.92
C ASN A 26 -10.59 23.31 24.25
N ASN A 27 -10.18 23.28 22.99
CA ASN A 27 -9.78 24.47 22.25
C ASN A 27 -10.34 24.44 20.82
N ALA A 28 -11.29 25.32 20.53
CA ALA A 28 -11.96 25.36 19.23
C ALA A 28 -11.00 25.65 18.06
N SER A 29 -9.97 26.45 18.26
CA SER A 29 -8.97 26.73 17.22
C SER A 29 -8.14 25.52 16.87
N PHE A 30 -8.09 24.50 17.73
CA PHE A 30 -7.35 23.27 17.50
C PHE A 30 -8.13 22.26 16.65
N TYR A 31 -9.47 22.39 16.57
CA TYR A 31 -10.30 21.48 15.76
C TYR A 31 -9.97 21.54 14.27
N ALA A 32 -9.57 22.69 13.76
CA ALA A 32 -9.13 22.83 12.36
C ALA A 32 -7.85 22.00 12.10
N ALA A 33 -6.86 22.08 12.98
CA ALA A 33 -5.63 21.29 12.87
C ALA A 33 -5.91 19.79 12.98
N ALA A 34 -6.81 19.39 13.87
CA ALA A 34 -7.22 18.00 14.04
C ALA A 34 -7.95 17.45 12.79
N SER A 35 -8.84 18.26 12.20
CA SER A 35 -9.51 17.92 10.95
C SER A 35 -8.52 17.79 9.80
N MET A 36 -7.54 18.71 9.73
CA MET A 36 -6.47 18.65 8.72
C MET A 36 -5.62 17.38 8.89
N ALA A 37 -5.22 17.04 10.11
CA ALA A 37 -4.48 15.81 10.38
C ALA A 37 -5.23 14.56 9.93
N TYR A 38 -6.54 14.48 10.22
CA TYR A 38 -7.39 13.39 9.74
C TYR A 38 -7.44 13.31 8.21
N MET A 39 -7.66 14.46 7.56
CA MET A 39 -7.72 14.55 6.09
C MET A 39 -6.38 14.21 5.43
N LEU A 40 -5.25 14.62 6.02
CA LEU A 40 -3.92 14.23 5.58
C LEU A 40 -3.74 12.72 5.65
N GLY A 41 -4.15 12.08 6.75
CA GLY A 41 -4.12 10.62 6.88
C GLY A 41 -4.99 9.92 5.84
N ALA A 42 -6.21 10.42 5.64
CA ALA A 42 -7.12 9.91 4.62
C ALA A 42 -6.55 10.08 3.19
N LYS A 43 -5.94 11.24 2.89
CA LYS A 43 -5.30 11.53 1.60
C LYS A 43 -4.10 10.60 1.38
N HIS A 44 -3.25 10.43 2.37
CA HIS A 44 -2.03 9.65 2.29
C HIS A 44 -2.27 8.16 1.99
N ALA A 45 -3.38 7.60 2.46
CA ALA A 45 -3.79 6.24 2.09
C ALA A 45 -4.01 6.04 0.57
N PHE A 46 -4.17 7.13 -0.18
CA PHE A 46 -4.30 7.09 -1.65
C PHE A 46 -2.95 7.30 -2.37
N ASP A 47 -1.85 7.37 -1.67
CA ASP A 47 -0.56 7.47 -2.33
C ASP A 47 -0.25 6.18 -3.10
N ALA A 48 0.39 6.34 -4.25
CA ALA A 48 0.56 5.25 -5.21
C ALA A 48 1.37 4.08 -4.68
N ASP A 49 2.34 4.35 -3.84
CA ASP A 49 3.19 3.36 -3.17
C ASP A 49 2.40 2.55 -2.12
N HIS A 50 1.48 3.19 -1.36
CA HIS A 50 0.55 2.52 -0.45
C HIS A 50 -0.33 1.53 -1.19
N ILE A 51 -1.03 2.00 -2.22
CA ILE A 51 -1.93 1.18 -3.05
C ILE A 51 -1.16 0.00 -3.66
N ALA A 52 0.01 0.28 -4.26
CA ALA A 52 0.82 -0.75 -4.90
C ALA A 52 1.36 -1.77 -3.88
N CYS A 53 1.80 -1.34 -2.70
CA CYS A 53 2.30 -2.19 -1.64
C CYS A 53 1.19 -3.12 -1.10
N ILE A 54 0.02 -2.55 -0.77
CA ILE A 54 -1.14 -3.27 -0.23
C ILE A 54 -1.64 -4.29 -1.27
N ASP A 55 -1.88 -3.85 -2.52
CA ASP A 55 -2.36 -4.72 -3.61
C ASP A 55 -1.43 -5.90 -3.83
N ASN A 56 -0.15 -5.65 -4.05
CA ASN A 56 0.82 -6.70 -4.34
C ASN A 56 0.97 -7.69 -3.18
N THR A 57 0.87 -7.21 -1.94
CA THR A 57 0.92 -8.06 -0.74
C THR A 57 -0.32 -8.94 -0.61
N ILE A 58 -1.51 -8.36 -0.78
CA ILE A 58 -2.79 -9.10 -0.73
C ILE A 58 -2.80 -10.18 -1.80
N ARG A 59 -2.45 -9.83 -3.03
CA ARG A 59 -2.40 -10.77 -4.13
C ARG A 59 -1.44 -11.93 -3.86
N LYS A 60 -0.24 -11.63 -3.38
CA LYS A 60 0.75 -12.64 -3.00
C LYS A 60 0.20 -13.61 -1.96
N LEU A 61 -0.40 -13.10 -0.87
CA LEU A 61 -0.95 -13.93 0.19
C LEU A 61 -2.14 -14.76 -0.30
N THR A 62 -3.04 -14.16 -1.08
CA THR A 62 -4.23 -14.83 -1.64
C THR A 62 -3.83 -15.96 -2.61
N GLN A 63 -2.84 -15.72 -3.48
CA GLN A 63 -2.32 -16.75 -4.39
C GLN A 63 -1.65 -17.91 -3.63
N GLN A 64 -1.14 -17.66 -2.42
CA GLN A 64 -0.57 -18.68 -1.55
C GLN A 64 -1.61 -19.39 -0.69
N GLY A 65 -2.90 -19.06 -0.83
CA GLY A 65 -3.98 -19.58 0.04
C GLY A 65 -3.86 -19.11 1.49
N LYS A 66 -3.12 -18.01 1.73
CA LYS A 66 -2.90 -17.44 3.06
C LYS A 66 -3.89 -16.32 3.35
N ASN A 67 -4.12 -16.08 4.64
CA ASN A 67 -4.98 -15.01 5.09
C ASN A 67 -4.35 -13.64 4.79
N ALA A 68 -5.03 -12.83 3.98
CA ALA A 68 -4.63 -11.47 3.64
C ALA A 68 -5.49 -10.38 4.32
N TYR A 69 -6.44 -10.78 5.19
CA TYR A 69 -7.22 -9.83 5.98
C TYR A 69 -6.30 -8.99 6.87
N GLY A 70 -6.51 -7.70 6.89
CA GLY A 70 -5.76 -6.77 7.72
C GLY A 70 -4.42 -6.30 7.13
N VAL A 71 -4.06 -6.63 5.89
CA VAL A 71 -2.84 -6.12 5.26
C VAL A 71 -2.81 -4.59 5.28
N GLY A 72 -3.85 -3.91 4.79
CA GLY A 72 -3.95 -2.44 4.82
C GLY A 72 -3.87 -1.90 6.25
N PHE A 73 -4.59 -2.53 7.21
CA PHE A 73 -4.54 -2.13 8.61
C PHE A 73 -3.13 -2.20 9.21
N TYR A 74 -2.42 -3.33 9.05
CA TYR A 74 -1.07 -3.47 9.61
C TYR A 74 -0.05 -2.57 8.90
N PHE A 75 -0.19 -2.35 7.60
CA PHE A 75 0.65 -1.43 6.86
C PHE A 75 0.49 0.00 7.40
N SER A 76 -0.76 0.49 7.49
CA SER A 76 -1.05 1.82 8.01
C SER A 76 -0.64 2.01 9.46
N MET A 77 -0.80 0.99 10.31
CA MET A 77 -0.34 1.04 11.70
C MET A 77 1.19 1.13 11.80
N GLY A 78 1.91 0.40 10.94
CA GLY A 78 3.36 0.51 10.85
C GLY A 78 3.78 1.93 10.48
N HIS A 79 3.22 2.47 9.42
CA HIS A 79 3.47 3.83 8.93
C HIS A 79 3.12 4.88 9.99
N SER A 80 1.92 4.84 10.54
CA SER A 80 1.48 5.78 11.58
C SER A 80 2.31 5.74 12.87
N SER A 81 2.99 4.63 13.14
CA SER A 81 3.89 4.54 14.30
C SER A 81 5.04 5.55 14.21
N VAL A 82 5.54 5.83 13.01
CA VAL A 82 6.57 6.85 12.80
C VAL A 82 5.98 8.24 13.03
N VAL A 83 4.78 8.50 12.50
CA VAL A 83 4.07 9.78 12.69
C VAL A 83 3.82 10.06 14.18
N ILE A 84 3.34 9.05 14.93
CA ILE A 84 3.13 9.16 16.38
C ILE A 84 4.45 9.42 17.08
N LEU A 85 5.50 8.68 16.76
CA LEU A 85 6.82 8.82 17.38
C LEU A 85 7.38 10.24 17.16
N MET A 86 7.34 10.74 15.93
CA MET A 86 7.81 12.07 15.59
C MET A 86 7.01 13.18 16.30
N THR A 87 5.68 13.01 16.38
CA THR A 87 4.83 13.97 17.11
C THR A 87 5.14 13.97 18.61
N VAL A 88 5.37 12.81 19.22
CA VAL A 88 5.76 12.69 20.62
C VAL A 88 7.10 13.36 20.87
N ILE A 89 8.12 13.07 20.05
CA ILE A 89 9.42 13.70 20.15
C ILE A 89 9.29 15.23 20.05
N SER A 90 8.51 15.71 19.06
CA SER A 90 8.29 17.16 18.85
C SER A 90 7.58 17.81 20.04
N ALA A 91 6.62 17.12 20.66
CA ALA A 91 5.87 17.64 21.80
C ALA A 91 6.72 17.77 23.09
N PHE A 92 7.63 16.81 23.33
CA PHE A 92 8.43 16.79 24.55
C PHE A 92 9.81 17.44 24.43
N ALA A 93 10.35 17.51 23.21
CA ALA A 93 11.69 18.01 22.93
C ALA A 93 11.68 19.09 21.85
N ILE A 94 10.86 20.13 22.03
CA ILE A 94 10.62 21.19 21.03
C ILE A 94 11.94 21.82 20.51
N ALA A 95 12.88 22.13 21.40
CA ALA A 95 14.16 22.73 21.01
C ALA A 95 15.00 21.74 20.17
N TRP A 96 15.09 20.50 20.62
CA TRP A 96 15.81 19.43 19.92
C TRP A 96 15.16 19.09 18.58
N ALA A 97 13.83 19.00 18.55
CA ALA A 97 13.09 18.73 17.32
C ALA A 97 13.33 19.81 16.25
N LYS A 98 13.22 21.10 16.60
CA LYS A 98 13.47 22.21 15.67
C LYS A 98 14.87 22.17 15.06
N GLU A 99 15.85 21.72 15.83
CA GLU A 99 17.25 21.64 15.39
C GLU A 99 17.50 20.42 14.49
N HIS A 100 16.86 19.27 14.79
CA HIS A 100 17.17 18.00 14.14
C HIS A 100 16.15 17.57 13.07
N THR A 101 14.94 18.15 13.04
CA THR A 101 13.91 17.82 12.05
C THR A 101 14.43 17.90 10.60
N PRO A 102 15.15 18.94 10.16
CA PRO A 102 15.65 19.00 8.79
C PRO A 102 16.60 17.85 8.44
N MET A 103 17.46 17.46 9.36
CA MET A 103 18.37 16.32 9.18
C MET A 103 17.60 14.98 9.12
N LEU A 104 16.60 14.82 9.97
CA LEU A 104 15.75 13.62 9.98
C LEU A 104 14.91 13.53 8.72
N GLU A 105 14.38 14.64 8.22
CA GLU A 105 13.65 14.72 6.94
C GLU A 105 14.55 14.32 5.79
N GLU A 106 15.76 14.86 5.71
CA GLU A 106 16.68 14.54 4.63
C GLU A 106 17.10 13.06 4.62
N ILE A 107 17.53 12.53 5.78
CA ILE A 107 17.98 11.12 5.88
C ILE A 107 16.78 10.19 5.75
N GLY A 108 15.70 10.48 6.44
CA GLY A 108 14.51 9.65 6.45
C GLY A 108 13.79 9.63 5.11
N GLY A 109 13.72 10.77 4.41
CA GLY A 109 13.17 10.85 3.05
C GLY A 109 13.90 9.90 2.11
N VAL A 110 15.23 9.96 2.11
CA VAL A 110 16.06 9.03 1.30
C VAL A 110 15.85 7.57 1.69
N VAL A 111 15.88 7.27 2.99
CA VAL A 111 15.72 5.88 3.48
C VAL A 111 14.32 5.37 3.17
N GLY A 112 13.27 6.15 3.44
CA GLY A 112 11.88 5.77 3.18
C GLY A 112 11.65 5.49 1.69
N THR A 113 12.04 6.42 0.82
CA THR A 113 11.86 6.26 -0.63
C THR A 113 12.70 5.11 -1.20
N LEU A 114 13.92 4.89 -0.71
CA LEU A 114 14.73 3.73 -1.12
C LEU A 114 14.07 2.41 -0.69
N VAL A 115 13.54 2.35 0.54
CA VAL A 115 12.87 1.14 1.04
C VAL A 115 11.60 0.88 0.24
N SER A 116 10.77 1.90 0.00
CA SER A 116 9.57 1.82 -0.82
C SER A 116 9.90 1.34 -2.23
N GLY A 117 10.75 2.05 -2.95
CA GLY A 117 11.13 1.73 -4.32
C GLY A 117 11.73 0.33 -4.46
N LEU A 118 12.66 -0.05 -3.58
CA LEU A 118 13.24 -1.40 -3.59
C LEU A 118 12.21 -2.48 -3.27
N PHE A 119 11.35 -2.25 -2.27
CA PHE A 119 10.27 -3.18 -1.94
C PHE A 119 9.32 -3.40 -3.12
N LEU A 120 8.87 -2.31 -3.76
CA LEU A 120 7.99 -2.37 -4.93
C LEU A 120 8.65 -3.07 -6.10
N LEU A 121 9.93 -2.80 -6.39
CA LEU A 121 10.67 -3.51 -7.44
C LEU A 121 10.78 -5.01 -7.13
N ILE A 122 11.15 -5.38 -5.93
CA ILE A 122 11.28 -6.79 -5.52
C ILE A 122 9.94 -7.51 -5.67
N ILE A 123 8.87 -6.95 -5.10
CA ILE A 123 7.56 -7.61 -5.14
C ILE A 123 6.97 -7.59 -6.56
N GLY A 124 7.22 -6.53 -7.34
CA GLY A 124 6.85 -6.43 -8.74
C GLY A 124 7.55 -7.49 -9.60
N LEU A 125 8.86 -7.69 -9.44
CA LEU A 125 9.61 -8.74 -10.13
C LEU A 125 9.14 -10.15 -9.75
N LEU A 126 8.87 -10.39 -8.46
CA LEU A 126 8.32 -11.67 -8.01
C LEU A 126 6.96 -11.96 -8.66
N ASN A 127 6.09 -10.95 -8.74
CA ASN A 127 4.80 -11.07 -9.41
C ASN A 127 4.94 -11.20 -10.94
N ALA A 128 5.96 -10.58 -11.55
CA ALA A 128 6.25 -10.76 -12.98
C ALA A 128 6.62 -12.20 -13.32
N ILE A 129 7.40 -12.86 -12.46
CA ILE A 129 7.72 -14.29 -12.62
C ILE A 129 6.43 -15.14 -12.61
N ILE A 130 5.53 -14.87 -11.66
CA ILE A 130 4.22 -15.53 -11.60
C ILE A 130 3.41 -15.25 -12.86
N LEU A 131 3.41 -14.02 -13.36
CA LEU A 131 2.74 -13.66 -14.60
C LEU A 131 3.26 -14.43 -15.80
N LEU A 132 4.59 -14.55 -15.94
CA LEU A 132 5.20 -15.32 -17.04
C LEU A 132 4.80 -16.79 -17.00
N ASP A 133 4.72 -17.40 -15.82
CA ASP A 133 4.27 -18.78 -15.67
C ASP A 133 2.78 -18.93 -16.03
N LEU A 134 1.93 -17.99 -15.61
CA LEU A 134 0.53 -17.94 -15.99
C LEU A 134 0.33 -17.80 -17.51
N LEU A 135 1.13 -16.96 -18.19
CA LEU A 135 1.09 -16.79 -19.64
C LEU A 135 1.49 -18.06 -20.39
N LYS A 136 2.49 -18.81 -19.90
CA LYS A 136 2.89 -20.11 -20.46
C LYS A 136 1.74 -21.13 -20.37
N ILE A 137 1.09 -21.21 -19.20
CA ILE A 137 -0.07 -22.09 -18.97
C ILE A 137 -1.20 -21.72 -19.92
N PHE A 138 -1.54 -20.44 -20.00
CA PHE A 138 -2.61 -19.94 -20.88
C PHE A 138 -2.35 -20.29 -22.36
N LYS A 139 -1.12 -20.11 -22.84
CA LYS A 139 -0.73 -20.44 -24.22
C LYS A 139 -0.84 -21.96 -24.49
N LYS A 140 -0.46 -22.79 -23.52
CA LYS A 140 -0.56 -24.26 -23.63
C LYS A 140 -2.02 -24.74 -23.61
N SER A 141 -2.87 -24.10 -22.82
CA SER A 141 -4.30 -24.42 -22.70
C SER A 141 -5.10 -24.04 -23.97
N HIS A 142 -4.70 -23.00 -24.68
CA HIS A 142 -5.41 -22.54 -25.89
C HIS A 142 -5.12 -23.41 -27.11
N SER A 143 -4.10 -24.26 -27.07
CA SER A 143 -3.74 -25.17 -28.15
C SER A 143 -4.48 -26.53 -28.11
N ASN A 144 -5.21 -26.86 -27.02
CA ASN A 144 -5.96 -28.10 -26.86
C ASN A 144 -7.36 -27.79 -26.36
N GLU A 145 -8.38 -28.13 -27.16
CA GLU A 145 -9.79 -27.79 -26.94
C GLU A 145 -10.49 -28.45 -25.74
N SER A 146 -9.83 -29.26 -24.93
CA SER A 146 -10.37 -29.82 -23.70
C SER A 146 -9.31 -29.81 -22.59
N LEU A 147 -9.51 -29.00 -21.57
CA LEU A 147 -8.73 -29.08 -20.34
C LEU A 147 -9.04 -30.43 -19.66
N SER A 148 -8.13 -31.38 -19.77
CA SER A 148 -8.22 -32.64 -19.03
C SER A 148 -8.03 -32.38 -17.52
N GLN A 149 -8.58 -33.26 -16.70
CA GLN A 149 -8.42 -33.20 -15.23
C GLN A 149 -6.93 -33.12 -14.81
N GLN A 150 -6.04 -33.79 -15.59
CA GLN A 150 -4.59 -33.74 -15.43
C GLN A 150 -3.99 -32.34 -15.69
N GLN A 151 -4.54 -31.58 -16.64
CA GLN A 151 -4.09 -30.21 -16.92
C GLN A 151 -4.54 -29.22 -15.84
N ASN A 152 -5.70 -29.43 -15.24
CA ASN A 152 -6.13 -28.65 -14.07
C ASN A 152 -5.23 -28.89 -12.84
N GLU A 153 -4.81 -30.14 -12.61
CA GLU A 153 -3.84 -30.48 -11.56
C GLU A 153 -2.44 -29.95 -11.88
N GLU A 154 -2.02 -29.93 -13.16
CA GLU A 154 -0.76 -29.32 -13.58
C GLU A 154 -0.80 -27.79 -13.43
N ILE A 155 -1.94 -27.15 -13.73
CA ILE A 155 -2.17 -25.72 -13.47
C ILE A 155 -2.11 -25.42 -11.97
N GLU A 156 -2.75 -26.21 -11.13
CA GLU A 156 -2.68 -26.06 -9.68
C GLU A 156 -1.27 -26.35 -9.13
N ARG A 157 -0.59 -27.34 -9.67
CA ARG A 157 0.83 -27.62 -9.34
C ARG A 157 1.75 -26.48 -9.77
N LEU A 158 1.60 -25.92 -10.96
CA LEU A 158 2.41 -24.80 -11.44
C LEU A 158 2.09 -23.49 -10.71
N LEU A 159 0.84 -23.27 -10.31
CA LEU A 159 0.45 -22.18 -9.43
C LEU A 159 1.00 -22.36 -8.00
N THR A 160 1.21 -23.60 -7.58
CA THR A 160 1.71 -23.95 -6.23
C THR A 160 3.19 -24.34 -6.23
N SER A 161 3.70 -25.02 -7.28
CA SER A 161 5.10 -25.42 -7.46
C SER A 161 5.85 -24.38 -8.28
N ARG A 162 6.47 -23.51 -7.61
CA ARG A 162 7.33 -22.44 -8.14
C ARG A 162 8.60 -23.05 -8.68
N GLY A 163 8.92 -22.81 -9.97
CA GLY A 163 10.08 -23.35 -10.69
C GLY A 163 11.44 -23.05 -10.01
N LEU A 164 12.54 -23.39 -10.70
CA LEU A 164 13.93 -23.27 -10.20
C LEU A 164 14.25 -21.90 -9.57
N LEU A 165 13.66 -20.80 -10.06
CA LEU A 165 13.77 -19.44 -9.49
C LEU A 165 13.23 -19.35 -8.06
N ASN A 166 12.25 -20.18 -7.68
CA ASN A 166 11.74 -20.23 -6.32
C ASN A 166 12.78 -20.65 -5.29
N ARG A 167 13.76 -21.46 -5.68
CA ARG A 167 14.81 -21.93 -4.77
C ARG A 167 15.73 -20.77 -4.33
N PHE A 168 16.03 -19.84 -5.22
CA PHE A 168 16.85 -18.65 -4.92
C PHE A 168 16.04 -17.57 -4.19
N PHE A 169 14.78 -17.36 -4.57
CA PHE A 169 13.93 -16.31 -3.99
C PHE A 169 13.03 -16.78 -2.83
N LYS A 170 13.12 -18.05 -2.43
CA LYS A 170 12.34 -18.62 -1.33
C LYS A 170 12.40 -17.82 -0.01
N PRO A 171 13.56 -17.31 0.45
CA PRO A 171 13.62 -16.46 1.64
C PRO A 171 12.81 -15.18 1.46
N LEU A 172 12.92 -14.55 0.29
CA LEU A 172 12.22 -13.31 -0.06
C LEU A 172 10.69 -13.53 -0.18
N PHE A 173 10.29 -14.69 -0.77
CA PHE A 173 8.88 -15.09 -0.82
C PHE A 173 8.28 -15.38 0.55
N ASN A 174 9.09 -15.82 1.50
CA ASN A 174 8.64 -16.14 2.86
C ASN A 174 8.65 -14.95 3.80
N PHE A 175 9.29 -13.83 3.42
CA PHE A 175 9.40 -12.63 4.25
C PHE A 175 8.01 -12.13 4.68
N ILE A 176 7.05 -12.01 3.73
CA ILE A 176 5.66 -11.70 4.06
C ILE A 176 4.82 -12.98 3.87
N SER A 177 4.54 -13.66 4.97
CA SER A 177 3.73 -14.90 4.99
C SER A 177 2.45 -14.80 5.81
N LYS A 178 2.24 -13.67 6.51
CA LYS A 178 1.05 -13.34 7.30
C LYS A 178 0.78 -11.84 7.13
N SER A 179 -0.46 -11.42 7.32
CA SER A 179 -0.87 -10.00 7.16
C SER A 179 -0.06 -9.05 8.05
N TRP A 180 0.23 -9.42 9.27
CA TRP A 180 0.98 -8.56 10.20
C TRP A 180 2.46 -8.37 9.84
N HIS A 181 3.03 -9.22 8.97
CA HIS A 181 4.42 -9.05 8.50
C HIS A 181 4.61 -7.79 7.64
N ILE A 182 3.51 -7.15 7.22
CA ILE A 182 3.58 -5.89 6.50
C ILE A 182 3.79 -4.67 7.42
N TYR A 183 3.56 -4.80 8.72
CA TYR A 183 3.77 -3.72 9.69
C TYR A 183 5.20 -3.15 9.65
N PRO A 184 6.28 -3.96 9.72
CA PRO A 184 7.64 -3.44 9.57
C PRO A 184 7.89 -2.71 8.24
N VAL A 185 7.24 -3.16 7.16
CA VAL A 185 7.34 -2.50 5.85
C VAL A 185 6.67 -1.14 5.92
N GLY A 186 5.44 -1.06 6.43
CA GLY A 186 4.75 0.22 6.63
C GLY A 186 5.55 1.17 7.53
N PHE A 187 6.18 0.67 8.59
CA PHE A 187 7.06 1.46 9.45
C PHE A 187 8.23 2.05 8.65
N LEU A 188 8.89 1.25 7.80
CA LEU A 188 10.00 1.71 6.98
C LEU A 188 9.56 2.73 5.91
N PHE A 189 8.36 2.57 5.35
CA PHE A 189 7.75 3.58 4.46
C PHE A 189 7.53 4.90 5.20
N GLY A 190 7.04 4.85 6.43
CA GLY A 190 6.82 6.03 7.27
C GLY A 190 8.09 6.81 7.60
N LEU A 191 9.29 6.22 7.42
CA LEU A 191 10.56 6.95 7.58
C LEU A 191 10.79 7.99 6.48
N GLY A 192 9.95 8.06 5.43
CA GLY A 192 9.96 9.13 4.45
C GLY A 192 9.80 10.54 5.04
N PHE A 193 9.21 10.63 6.24
CA PHE A 193 9.05 11.82 7.08
C PHE A 193 8.22 12.96 6.49
N ASP A 194 7.88 13.01 5.22
CA ASP A 194 7.14 14.13 4.62
C ASP A 194 5.85 14.41 5.39
N THR A 195 4.98 13.42 5.50
CA THR A 195 3.72 13.54 6.24
C THR A 195 3.94 13.56 7.76
N SER A 196 4.98 12.87 8.26
CA SER A 196 5.32 12.88 9.69
C SER A 196 5.72 14.26 10.16
N SER A 197 6.49 15.00 9.33
CA SER A 197 6.87 16.38 9.63
C SER A 197 5.68 17.33 9.56
N GLU A 198 4.77 17.18 8.60
CA GLU A 198 3.55 18.00 8.53
C GLU A 198 2.73 17.89 9.82
N ILE A 199 2.50 16.66 10.30
CA ILE A 199 1.77 16.42 11.56
C ILE A 199 2.56 16.95 12.77
N ALA A 200 3.88 16.77 12.79
CA ALA A 200 4.73 17.32 13.85
C ALA A 200 4.71 18.85 13.87
N LEU A 201 4.74 19.51 12.70
CA LEU A 201 4.61 20.96 12.56
C LEU A 201 3.23 21.46 13.02
N LEU A 202 2.15 20.74 12.71
CA LEU A 202 0.82 21.04 13.23
C LEU A 202 0.80 20.97 14.77
N ALA A 203 1.44 19.96 15.35
CA ALA A 203 1.54 19.81 16.81
C ALA A 203 2.35 20.96 17.43
N LEU A 204 3.49 21.31 16.81
CA LEU A 204 4.33 22.45 17.27
C LEU A 204 3.60 23.79 17.16
N SER A 205 2.88 24.02 16.06
CA SER A 205 2.06 25.23 15.89
C SER A 205 0.95 25.32 16.94
N SER A 206 0.41 24.17 17.32
CA SER A 206 -0.64 24.05 18.34
C SER A 206 -0.12 24.38 19.75
N SER A 207 1.19 24.26 20.00
CA SER A 207 1.81 24.66 21.28
C SER A 207 1.67 26.17 21.52
N ALA A 208 1.67 26.99 20.47
CA ALA A 208 1.42 28.44 20.56
C ALA A 208 -0.01 28.77 21.00
N ILE A 209 -0.96 27.85 20.85
CA ILE A 209 -2.37 28.00 21.21
C ILE A 209 -2.64 27.47 22.63
N LYS A 210 -1.61 27.11 23.40
CA LYS A 210 -1.71 26.57 24.77
C LYS A 210 -2.51 25.28 24.88
N VAL A 211 -2.42 24.41 23.88
CA VAL A 211 -3.02 23.07 23.92
C VAL A 211 -2.15 22.15 24.79
N SER A 212 -2.77 21.31 25.59
CA SER A 212 -2.04 20.31 26.39
C SER A 212 -1.35 19.27 25.50
N VAL A 213 -0.21 18.72 25.95
CA VAL A 213 0.50 17.63 25.25
C VAL A 213 -0.43 16.47 24.93
N VAL A 214 -1.34 16.13 25.87
CA VAL A 214 -2.34 15.08 25.66
C VAL A 214 -3.28 15.43 24.51
N GLY A 215 -3.72 16.69 24.42
CA GLY A 215 -4.54 17.17 23.30
C GLY A 215 -3.80 17.07 21.96
N MET A 216 -2.51 17.44 21.93
CA MET A 216 -1.70 17.37 20.70
C MET A 216 -1.56 15.95 20.15
N LEU A 217 -1.58 14.92 21.01
CA LEU A 217 -1.57 13.52 20.60
C LEU A 217 -2.82 13.12 19.80
N SER A 218 -3.90 13.92 19.83
CA SER A 218 -5.06 13.68 18.97
C SER A 218 -4.70 13.78 17.47
N LEU A 219 -3.73 14.61 17.08
CA LEU A 219 -3.34 14.81 15.68
C LEU A 219 -2.81 13.52 15.04
N PRO A 220 -1.73 12.88 15.57
CA PRO A 220 -1.24 11.65 14.96
C PRO A 220 -2.21 10.47 15.11
N ILE A 221 -3.05 10.46 16.15
CA ILE A 221 -4.07 9.40 16.29
C ILE A 221 -5.19 9.58 15.27
N LEU A 222 -5.64 10.80 15.01
CA LEU A 222 -6.64 11.09 13.98
C LEU A 222 -6.07 10.85 12.57
N PHE A 223 -4.80 11.20 12.33
CA PHE A 223 -4.10 10.84 11.11
C PHE A 223 -4.10 9.31 10.91
N ALA A 224 -3.67 8.55 11.95
CA ALA A 224 -3.67 7.10 11.93
C ALA A 224 -5.07 6.50 11.70
N ALA A 225 -6.11 7.10 12.29
CA ALA A 225 -7.50 6.68 12.12
C ALA A 225 -7.96 6.84 10.66
N GLY A 226 -7.70 8.02 10.05
CA GLY A 226 -8.02 8.29 8.65
C GLY A 226 -7.29 7.34 7.72
N MET A 227 -5.97 7.24 7.84
CA MET A 227 -5.16 6.38 6.99
C MET A 227 -5.55 4.89 7.15
N SER A 228 -5.71 4.39 8.39
CA SER A 228 -6.09 2.99 8.63
C SER A 228 -7.47 2.65 8.07
N LEU A 229 -8.39 3.60 8.08
CA LEU A 229 -9.72 3.40 7.48
C LEU A 229 -9.60 3.15 5.98
N PHE A 230 -8.93 4.04 5.24
CA PHE A 230 -8.87 3.95 3.79
C PHE A 230 -7.93 2.84 3.29
N ASP A 231 -6.78 2.62 3.90
CA ASP A 231 -5.91 1.48 3.57
C ASP A 231 -6.60 0.12 3.83
N THR A 232 -7.41 0.04 4.91
CA THR A 232 -8.17 -1.19 5.19
C THR A 232 -9.31 -1.38 4.21
N LEU A 233 -9.98 -0.30 3.78
CA LEU A 233 -11.04 -0.35 2.76
C LEU A 233 -10.46 -0.75 1.39
N ASP A 234 -9.32 -0.19 1.00
CA ASP A 234 -8.60 -0.58 -0.22
C ASP A 234 -8.23 -2.07 -0.17
N GLY A 235 -7.61 -2.51 0.92
CA GLY A 235 -7.29 -3.92 1.13
C GLY A 235 -8.51 -4.84 1.10
N ALA A 236 -9.66 -4.40 1.63
CA ALA A 236 -10.90 -5.16 1.59
C ALA A 236 -11.47 -5.26 0.17
N PHE A 237 -11.40 -4.17 -0.58
CA PHE A 237 -11.81 -4.13 -1.98
C PHE A 237 -10.95 -5.09 -2.82
N MET A 238 -9.62 -4.99 -2.73
CA MET A 238 -8.68 -5.84 -3.45
C MET A 238 -8.87 -7.31 -3.11
N LEU A 239 -9.03 -7.66 -1.83
CA LEU A 239 -9.25 -9.05 -1.43
C LEU A 239 -10.54 -9.63 -2.01
N LYS A 240 -11.63 -8.87 -2.03
CA LYS A 240 -12.89 -9.30 -2.66
C LYS A 240 -12.74 -9.47 -4.17
N ALA A 241 -12.00 -8.57 -4.82
CA ALA A 241 -11.74 -8.66 -6.24
C ALA A 241 -10.96 -9.94 -6.57
N TYR A 242 -9.94 -10.27 -5.80
CA TYR A 242 -9.17 -11.50 -5.97
C TYR A 242 -9.97 -12.77 -5.62
N ASP A 243 -10.74 -12.76 -4.52
CA ASP A 243 -11.61 -13.89 -4.16
C ASP A 243 -12.60 -14.22 -5.28
N TRP A 244 -13.18 -13.20 -5.91
CA TRP A 244 -14.07 -13.38 -7.03
C TRP A 244 -13.33 -13.92 -8.27
N ALA A 245 -12.15 -13.37 -8.57
CA ALA A 245 -11.34 -13.75 -9.72
C ALA A 245 -10.86 -15.22 -9.64
N PHE A 246 -10.68 -15.77 -8.44
CA PHE A 246 -10.10 -17.11 -8.25
C PHE A 246 -11.11 -18.24 -8.13
N LYS A 247 -12.43 -17.99 -8.23
CA LYS A 247 -13.47 -18.98 -7.99
C LYS A 247 -13.57 -20.08 -9.07
N THR A 248 -13.31 -19.76 -10.34
CA THR A 248 -13.37 -20.75 -11.44
C THR A 248 -12.04 -20.83 -12.18
N PRO A 249 -11.64 -22.02 -12.71
CA PRO A 249 -10.34 -22.20 -13.37
C PRO A 249 -10.11 -21.24 -14.55
N LEU A 250 -11.07 -21.09 -15.45
CA LEU A 250 -10.98 -20.17 -16.60
C LEU A 250 -10.97 -18.71 -16.18
N ARG A 251 -11.82 -18.34 -15.22
CA ARG A 251 -11.88 -17.00 -14.62
C ARG A 251 -10.55 -16.70 -13.93
N LYS A 252 -10.05 -17.67 -13.14
CA LYS A 252 -8.77 -17.61 -12.45
C LYS A 252 -7.60 -17.31 -13.39
N ILE A 253 -7.53 -17.96 -14.56
CA ILE A 253 -6.46 -17.75 -15.53
C ILE A 253 -6.56 -16.35 -16.15
N TYR A 254 -7.73 -15.99 -16.70
CA TYR A 254 -7.92 -14.73 -17.41
C TYR A 254 -7.70 -13.51 -16.52
N TYR A 255 -8.35 -13.52 -15.35
CA TYR A 255 -8.24 -12.41 -14.39
C TYR A 255 -6.88 -12.35 -13.74
N ASN A 256 -6.34 -13.50 -13.38
CA ASN A 256 -5.03 -13.55 -12.77
C ASN A 256 -3.97 -12.96 -13.71
N ILE A 257 -4.03 -13.24 -15.00
CA ILE A 257 -3.13 -12.63 -16.00
C ILE A 257 -3.36 -11.12 -16.07
N SER A 258 -4.59 -10.67 -16.26
CA SER A 258 -4.90 -9.25 -16.48
C SER A 258 -4.54 -8.39 -15.26
N ILE A 259 -5.02 -8.79 -14.07
CA ILE A 259 -4.76 -8.03 -12.83
C ILE A 259 -3.30 -8.17 -12.40
N THR A 260 -2.69 -9.37 -12.55
CA THR A 260 -1.26 -9.54 -12.25
C THR A 260 -0.40 -8.67 -13.16
N ALA A 261 -0.71 -8.59 -14.46
CA ALA A 261 0.01 -7.73 -15.39
C ALA A 261 -0.09 -6.27 -14.99
N LEU A 262 -1.29 -5.81 -14.63
CA LEU A 262 -1.52 -4.44 -14.17
C LEU A 262 -0.71 -4.14 -12.91
N SER A 263 -0.81 -4.99 -11.87
CA SER A 263 -0.10 -4.78 -10.61
C SER A 263 1.43 -4.87 -10.77
N VAL A 264 1.93 -5.77 -11.63
CA VAL A 264 3.36 -5.82 -11.98
C VAL A 264 3.81 -4.53 -12.62
N PHE A 265 3.04 -4.04 -13.61
CA PHE A 265 3.36 -2.78 -14.28
C PHE A 265 3.40 -1.61 -13.29
N ILE A 266 2.39 -1.48 -12.45
CA ILE A 266 2.29 -0.42 -11.44
C ILE A 266 3.45 -0.49 -10.44
N ALA A 267 3.71 -1.66 -9.85
CA ALA A 267 4.78 -1.81 -8.85
C ALA A 267 6.17 -1.51 -9.44
N LEU A 268 6.45 -2.00 -10.65
CA LEU A 268 7.73 -1.72 -11.31
C LEU A 268 7.84 -0.26 -11.72
N PHE A 269 6.76 0.34 -12.23
CA PHE A 269 6.73 1.73 -12.68
C PHE A 269 6.97 2.69 -11.50
N ILE A 270 6.22 2.52 -10.40
CA ILE A 270 6.38 3.36 -9.20
C ILE A 270 7.75 3.14 -8.59
N GLY A 271 8.16 1.90 -8.34
CA GLY A 271 9.46 1.62 -7.73
C GLY A 271 10.64 2.14 -8.54
N LEU A 272 10.57 2.11 -9.88
CA LEU A 272 11.60 2.72 -10.73
C LEU A 272 11.62 4.25 -10.63
N ILE A 273 10.44 4.90 -10.59
CA ILE A 273 10.36 6.36 -10.46
C ILE A 273 10.91 6.79 -9.11
N GLU A 274 10.53 6.13 -8.02
CA GLU A 274 11.05 6.44 -6.67
C GLU A 274 12.57 6.35 -6.61
N LEU A 275 13.14 5.26 -7.11
CA LEU A 275 14.60 5.12 -7.16
C LEU A 275 15.26 6.16 -8.06
N PHE A 276 14.64 6.47 -9.22
CA PHE A 276 15.12 7.51 -10.11
C PHE A 276 15.13 8.89 -9.44
N GLN A 277 14.06 9.22 -8.70
CA GLN A 277 13.96 10.50 -7.96
C GLN A 277 15.06 10.63 -6.92
N VAL A 278 15.24 9.61 -6.06
CA VAL A 278 16.31 9.61 -5.03
C VAL A 278 17.70 9.72 -5.64
N VAL A 279 17.98 8.94 -6.68
CA VAL A 279 19.30 8.97 -7.36
C VAL A 279 19.53 10.34 -8.01
N SER A 280 18.51 10.88 -8.69
CA SER A 280 18.59 12.17 -9.35
C SER A 280 18.83 13.31 -8.36
N GLU A 281 18.16 13.28 -7.22
CA GLU A 281 18.32 14.29 -6.15
C GLU A 281 19.72 14.21 -5.52
N LYS A 282 20.16 13.02 -5.11
CA LYS A 282 21.45 12.84 -4.43
C LYS A 282 22.66 13.09 -5.34
N LEU A 283 22.52 12.83 -6.62
CA LEU A 283 23.56 13.13 -7.61
C LEU A 283 23.43 14.54 -8.21
N HIS A 284 22.45 15.33 -7.74
CA HIS A 284 22.16 16.69 -8.24
C HIS A 284 22.01 16.73 -9.76
N LEU A 285 21.38 15.70 -10.36
CA LEU A 285 21.22 15.60 -11.79
C LEU A 285 20.19 16.62 -12.28
N LYS A 286 20.58 17.41 -13.28
CA LYS A 286 19.67 18.33 -13.99
C LYS A 286 19.43 17.78 -15.38
N PHE A 287 18.16 17.61 -15.73
CA PHE A 287 17.78 17.08 -17.03
C PHE A 287 17.21 18.21 -17.89
N GLU A 288 17.75 18.35 -19.10
CA GLU A 288 17.16 19.25 -20.13
C GLU A 288 15.93 18.63 -20.80
N ASN A 289 15.81 17.30 -20.71
CA ASN A 289 14.68 16.57 -21.28
C ASN A 289 13.43 16.77 -20.41
N ARG A 290 12.36 17.31 -21.05
CA ARG A 290 11.08 17.57 -20.40
C ARG A 290 10.47 16.33 -19.71
N LEU A 291 10.62 15.15 -20.31
CA LEU A 291 10.09 13.90 -19.76
C LEU A 291 10.81 13.51 -18.46
N LEU A 292 12.14 13.58 -18.43
CA LEU A 292 12.92 13.26 -17.22
C LEU A 292 12.65 14.27 -16.09
N ASN A 293 12.51 15.56 -16.45
CA ASN A 293 12.11 16.58 -15.48
C ASN A 293 10.72 16.31 -14.90
N THR A 294 9.75 15.92 -15.74
CA THR A 294 8.41 15.55 -15.26
C THR A 294 8.45 14.33 -14.35
N LEU A 295 9.24 13.30 -14.68
CA LEU A 295 9.39 12.13 -13.82
C LEU A 295 10.03 12.46 -12.46
N GLN A 296 10.98 13.41 -12.44
CA GLN A 296 11.63 13.87 -11.21
C GLN A 296 10.68 14.66 -10.30
N SER A 297 9.72 15.39 -10.86
CA SER A 297 8.76 16.23 -10.12
C SER A 297 7.38 15.57 -9.92
N LEU A 298 7.24 14.30 -10.22
CA LEU A 298 5.98 13.58 -10.11
C LEU A 298 5.58 13.37 -8.65
N GLU A 299 4.39 13.83 -8.28
CA GLU A 299 3.82 13.60 -6.94
C GLU A 299 3.03 12.27 -6.92
N PHE A 300 3.36 11.42 -5.96
CA PHE A 300 2.74 10.07 -5.86
C PHE A 300 1.29 10.10 -5.44
N THR A 301 0.85 11.13 -4.72
CA THR A 301 -0.56 11.29 -4.33
C THR A 301 -1.47 11.41 -5.54
N ASP A 302 -1.09 12.22 -6.54
CA ASP A 302 -1.90 12.37 -7.76
C ASP A 302 -1.96 11.06 -8.56
N LEU A 303 -0.84 10.34 -8.64
CA LEU A 303 -0.78 9.01 -9.25
C LEU A 303 -1.71 8.00 -8.57
N GLY A 304 -1.82 8.05 -7.24
CA GLY A 304 -2.65 7.14 -6.47
C GLY A 304 -4.12 7.19 -6.87
N TYR A 305 -4.70 8.37 -7.05
CA TYR A 305 -6.08 8.52 -7.51
C TYR A 305 -6.31 7.90 -8.90
N TYR A 306 -5.36 8.09 -9.83
CA TYR A 306 -5.43 7.45 -11.15
C TYR A 306 -5.32 5.93 -11.06
N LEU A 307 -4.50 5.41 -10.13
CA LEU A 307 -4.33 3.97 -9.92
C LEU A 307 -5.61 3.33 -9.37
N VAL A 308 -6.23 3.92 -8.35
CA VAL A 308 -7.54 3.44 -7.84
C VAL A 308 -8.55 3.41 -8.97
N GLY A 309 -8.66 4.49 -9.76
CA GLY A 309 -9.53 4.54 -10.93
C GLY A 309 -9.24 3.42 -11.93
N LEU A 310 -7.97 3.19 -12.22
CA LEU A 310 -7.51 2.15 -13.14
C LEU A 310 -7.84 0.74 -12.64
N PHE A 311 -7.63 0.45 -11.35
CA PHE A 311 -8.02 -0.83 -10.75
C PHE A 311 -9.53 -1.06 -10.81
N VAL A 312 -10.34 -0.04 -10.46
CA VAL A 312 -11.80 -0.12 -10.54
C VAL A 312 -12.26 -0.37 -11.98
N ILE A 313 -11.70 0.36 -12.96
CA ILE A 313 -12.02 0.19 -14.38
C ILE A 313 -11.60 -1.20 -14.87
N ALA A 314 -10.41 -1.65 -14.53
CA ALA A 314 -9.91 -2.98 -14.89
C ALA A 314 -10.79 -4.08 -14.30
N PHE A 315 -11.18 -3.94 -13.03
CA PHE A 315 -12.07 -4.89 -12.37
C PHE A 315 -13.46 -4.92 -13.01
N LEU A 316 -14.10 -3.77 -13.17
CA LEU A 316 -15.44 -3.67 -13.78
C LEU A 316 -15.41 -4.12 -15.24
N GLY A 317 -14.43 -3.67 -16.02
CA GLY A 317 -14.26 -4.06 -17.42
C GLY A 317 -14.09 -5.58 -17.55
N SER A 318 -13.26 -6.16 -16.72
CA SER A 318 -13.05 -7.58 -16.67
C SER A 318 -14.33 -8.32 -16.26
N PHE A 319 -15.05 -7.86 -15.23
CA PHE A 319 -16.33 -8.42 -14.79
C PHE A 319 -17.39 -8.41 -15.92
N PHE A 320 -17.55 -7.28 -16.62
CA PHE A 320 -18.52 -7.19 -17.73
C PHE A 320 -18.11 -8.04 -18.94
N LEU A 321 -16.83 -8.07 -19.32
CA LEU A 321 -16.32 -8.91 -20.39
C LEU A 321 -16.54 -10.40 -20.09
N TRP A 322 -16.29 -10.81 -18.85
CA TRP A 322 -16.61 -12.17 -18.42
C TRP A 322 -18.09 -12.47 -18.55
N LYS A 323 -18.96 -11.60 -18.04
CA LYS A 323 -20.41 -11.79 -18.09
C LYS A 323 -20.95 -11.89 -19.52
N ILE A 324 -20.39 -11.13 -20.46
CA ILE A 324 -20.82 -11.12 -21.88
C ILE A 324 -20.28 -12.33 -22.64
N LYS A 325 -19.01 -12.67 -22.43
CA LYS A 325 -18.31 -13.64 -23.30
C LYS A 325 -18.34 -15.08 -22.80
N PHE A 326 -18.36 -15.27 -21.48
CA PHE A 326 -18.12 -16.56 -20.85
C PHE A 326 -19.24 -17.04 -19.90
N SER A 327 -20.28 -16.25 -19.63
CA SER A 327 -21.39 -16.67 -18.75
C SER A 327 -22.18 -17.87 -19.33
N LYS A 328 -22.14 -18.05 -20.66
CA LYS A 328 -22.76 -19.20 -21.37
C LYS A 328 -21.97 -20.48 -21.22
N LEU A 329 -20.75 -20.47 -20.71
CA LEU A 329 -19.91 -21.66 -20.49
C LEU A 329 -20.01 -22.20 -19.04
N GLU A 330 -20.71 -21.49 -18.16
CA GLU A 330 -20.95 -21.89 -16.77
C GLU A 330 -22.39 -22.43 -16.56
N SER A 331 -23.31 -22.31 -17.54
CA SER A 331 -24.63 -22.89 -17.56
C SER A 331 -24.61 -24.26 -18.28
#